data_6ebba6b8919ad9f3321f0f6d4001a55d
#
_entry.id   6ebba6b8919ad9f3321f0f6d4001a55d
#
_cell.length_a   1.000
_cell.length_b   1.000
_cell.length_c   1.000
_cell.angle_alpha   90.00
_cell.angle_beta   90.00
_cell.angle_gamma   90.00
#
_symmetry.space_group_name_H-M   'P 1'
#
loop_
_entity.id
_entity.type
_entity.pdbx_description
1 polymer ?
#
loop_
_entity_poly.entity_id
_entity_poly.type
_entity_poly.pdbx_seq_one_letter_code
_entity_poly.pdbx_strand_id
1 'polypeptide(L)' 'MNANVPLEIVAEKIGECVDFVRINLQQGTLLVDGLPVGYAYKKKEENKNYSYVVDPIRFAKYLEQLKKANEIIYGMGE' A
#
# COMPACT_ATOMS: atom_id res chain seq x y z
N MET A 1 8.91 16.71 7.80
CA MET A 1 8.07 15.68 8.39
C MET A 1 8.11 14.41 7.55
N ASN A 2 8.21 13.29 8.20
CA ASN A 2 8.26 12.03 7.49
C ASN A 2 6.86 11.57 7.10
N ALA A 3 6.67 11.34 5.82
CA ALA A 3 5.37 10.95 5.28
C ALA A 3 5.36 9.51 4.79
N ASN A 4 6.36 8.72 5.17
CA ASN A 4 6.46 7.35 4.69
C ASN A 4 5.88 6.38 5.70
N VAL A 5 4.97 5.52 5.24
CA VAL A 5 4.37 4.49 6.09
C VAL A 5 5.22 3.23 6.01
N PRO A 6 5.65 2.67 7.14
CA PRO A 6 6.44 1.44 7.11
C PRO A 6 5.68 0.29 6.46
N LEU A 7 6.40 -0.56 5.72
CA LEU A 7 5.76 -1.65 5.00
C LEU A 7 5.06 -2.64 5.94
N GLU A 8 5.62 -2.84 7.12
CA GLU A 8 5.00 -3.73 8.10
C GLU A 8 3.62 -3.23 8.51
N ILE A 9 3.49 -1.91 8.65
CA ILE A 9 2.20 -1.32 8.98
C ILE A 9 1.22 -1.48 7.82
N VAL A 10 1.69 -1.25 6.60
CA VAL A 10 0.85 -1.42 5.42
C VAL A 10 0.34 -2.86 5.35
N ALA A 11 1.23 -3.82 5.48
CA ALA A 11 0.86 -5.23 5.40
C ALA A 11 -0.15 -5.60 6.47
N GLU A 12 0.09 -5.14 7.68
CA GLU A 12 -0.82 -5.43 8.79
C GLU A 12 -2.21 -4.87 8.53
N LYS A 13 -2.28 -3.63 8.06
CA LYS A 13 -3.56 -2.96 7.86
C LYS A 13 -4.38 -3.56 6.74
N ILE A 14 -3.72 -4.09 5.70
CA ILE A 14 -4.45 -4.68 4.58
C ILE A 14 -4.61 -6.19 4.72
N GLY A 15 -4.00 -6.80 5.74
CA GLY A 15 -4.14 -8.23 5.98
C GLY A 15 -3.33 -9.09 5.05
N GLU A 16 -2.17 -8.59 4.59
CA GLU A 16 -1.29 -9.32 3.68
C GLU A 16 0.12 -9.36 4.24
N CYS A 17 0.98 -10.15 3.59
CA CYS A 17 2.37 -10.20 4.02
C CYS A 17 3.16 -9.04 3.42
N VAL A 18 4.34 -8.78 3.99
CA VAL A 18 5.17 -7.69 3.51
C VAL A 18 5.62 -7.90 2.07
N ASP A 19 5.86 -9.15 1.68
CA ASP A 19 6.26 -9.44 0.31
C ASP A 19 5.17 -9.06 -0.70
N PHE A 20 3.91 -9.26 -0.33
CA PHE A 20 2.80 -8.82 -1.17
C PHE A 20 2.87 -7.30 -1.39
N VAL A 21 3.14 -6.55 -0.33
CA VAL A 21 3.23 -5.09 -0.43
C VAL A 21 4.40 -4.69 -1.33
N ARG A 22 5.56 -5.33 -1.13
CA ARG A 22 6.74 -5.02 -1.94
C ARG A 22 6.47 -5.25 -3.43
N ILE A 23 5.90 -6.39 -3.75
CA ILE A 23 5.65 -6.73 -5.15
C ILE A 23 4.66 -5.75 -5.77
N ASN A 24 3.60 -5.43 -5.05
CA ASN A 24 2.60 -4.52 -5.59
C ASN A 24 3.12 -3.10 -5.75
N LEU A 25 4.00 -2.65 -4.86
CA LEU A 25 4.60 -1.34 -5.02
C LEU A 25 5.57 -1.31 -6.19
N GLN A 26 6.31 -2.40 -6.40
CA GLN A 26 7.22 -2.49 -7.55
C GLN A 26 6.45 -2.48 -8.87
N GLN A 27 5.31 -3.10 -8.91
CA GLN A 27 4.49 -3.21 -10.11
C GLN A 27 3.54 -2.03 -10.28
N GLY A 28 3.39 -1.19 -9.24
CA GLY A 28 2.47 -0.07 -9.32
C GLY A 28 1.02 -0.49 -9.32
N THR A 29 0.70 -1.60 -8.67
CA THR A 29 -0.65 -2.16 -8.70
C THR A 29 -1.45 -1.92 -7.43
N LEU A 30 -0.88 -1.27 -6.43
CA LEU A 30 -1.61 -0.91 -5.21
C LEU A 30 -2.16 0.49 -5.41
N LEU A 31 -3.41 0.57 -5.86
CA LEU A 31 -3.98 1.81 -6.35
C LEU A 31 -5.14 2.27 -5.48
N VAL A 32 -5.31 3.59 -5.41
CA VAL A 32 -6.50 4.23 -4.87
C VAL A 32 -6.89 5.35 -5.81
N ASP A 33 -8.15 5.33 -6.27
CA ASP A 33 -8.65 6.30 -7.24
C ASP A 33 -7.78 6.38 -8.50
N GLY A 34 -7.25 5.23 -8.91
CA GLY A 34 -6.41 5.16 -10.11
C GLY A 34 -4.99 5.63 -9.92
N LEU A 35 -4.61 5.99 -8.69
CA LEU A 35 -3.25 6.47 -8.38
C LEU A 35 -2.57 5.52 -7.43
N PRO A 36 -1.25 5.29 -7.58
CA PRO A 36 -0.54 4.42 -6.64
C PRO A 36 -0.52 5.00 -5.24
N VAL A 37 -0.68 4.14 -4.24
CA VAL A 37 -0.54 4.58 -2.85
C VAL A 37 0.91 4.80 -2.48
N GLY A 38 1.82 4.29 -3.30
CA GLY A 38 3.24 4.45 -3.07
C GLY A 38 4.02 3.93 -4.26
N TYR A 39 5.33 3.86 -4.10
CA TYR A 39 6.18 3.39 -5.19
C TYR A 39 7.45 2.78 -4.63
N ALA A 40 8.16 2.05 -5.49
CA ALA A 40 9.46 1.48 -5.18
C ALA A 40 10.49 2.09 -6.11
N TYR A 41 11.71 2.26 -5.60
CA TYR A 41 12.79 2.80 -6.41
C TYR A 41 14.12 2.24 -5.93
N LYS A 42 15.14 2.36 -6.78
CA LYS A 42 16.50 2.00 -6.43
C LYS A 42 17.34 3.26 -6.40
N LYS A 43 18.14 3.42 -5.35
CA LYS A 43 19.01 4.58 -5.25
C LYS A 43 20.11 4.54 -6.30
N LYS A 44 20.57 3.33 -6.63
CA LYS A 44 21.54 3.10 -7.69
C LYS A 44 21.11 1.90 -8.50
N GLU A 45 21.40 1.92 -9.79
CA GLU A 45 20.97 0.83 -10.65
C GLU A 45 21.56 -0.51 -10.26
N GLU A 46 22.78 -0.51 -9.74
CA GLU A 46 23.41 -1.75 -9.35
C GLU A 46 22.89 -2.31 -8.03
N ASN A 47 22.07 -1.54 -7.31
CA ASN A 47 21.48 -2.05 -6.07
C ASN A 47 20.46 -3.13 -6.39
N LYS A 48 20.51 -4.21 -5.61
CA LYS A 48 19.53 -5.27 -5.76
C LYS A 48 18.27 -5.01 -4.95
N ASN A 49 18.36 -4.14 -3.96
CA ASN A 49 17.25 -3.88 -3.06
C ASN A 49 16.52 -2.60 -3.45
N TYR A 50 15.21 -2.65 -3.37
CA TYR A 50 14.38 -1.48 -3.57
C TYR A 50 14.21 -0.71 -2.27
N SER A 51 14.05 0.60 -2.40
CA SER A 51 13.51 1.43 -1.33
C SER A 51 12.03 1.69 -1.64
N TYR A 52 11.25 1.89 -0.57
CA TYR A 52 9.80 2.01 -0.74
C TYR A 52 9.30 3.26 -0.07
N VAL A 53 8.34 3.91 -0.73
CA VAL A 53 7.67 5.10 -0.19
C VAL A 53 6.18 4.86 -0.29
N VAL A 54 5.48 5.02 0.82
CA VAL A 54 4.03 4.89 0.86
C VAL A 54 3.45 6.19 1.42
N ASP A 55 2.59 6.83 0.61
CA ASP A 55 1.97 8.09 0.97
C ASP A 55 0.89 7.83 2.03
N PRO A 56 1.00 8.41 3.24
CA PRO A 56 0.04 8.13 4.29
C PRO A 56 -1.37 8.62 3.97
N ILE A 57 -1.49 9.71 3.23
CA ILE A 57 -2.81 10.23 2.88
C ILE A 57 -3.51 9.29 1.91
N ARG A 58 -2.80 8.87 0.88
CA ARG A 58 -3.36 7.93 -0.09
C ARG A 58 -3.61 6.57 0.54
N PHE A 59 -2.72 6.14 1.41
CA PHE A 59 -2.91 4.86 2.08
C PHE A 59 -4.14 4.89 2.99
N ALA A 60 -4.35 5.98 3.72
CA ALA A 60 -5.54 6.11 4.56
C ALA A 60 -6.81 6.04 3.71
N LYS A 61 -6.79 6.69 2.56
CA LYS A 61 -7.93 6.66 1.65
C LYS A 61 -8.16 5.24 1.11
N TYR A 62 -7.08 4.55 0.78
CA TYR A 62 -7.16 3.16 0.33
C TYR A 62 -7.82 2.29 1.37
N LEU A 63 -7.44 2.45 2.64
CA LEU A 63 -8.03 1.66 3.72
C LEU A 63 -9.50 1.97 3.90
N GLU A 64 -9.90 3.23 3.74
CA GLU A 64 -11.30 3.58 3.81
C GLU A 64 -12.11 2.89 2.72
N GLN A 65 -11.58 2.88 1.51
CA GLN A 65 -12.26 2.24 0.40
C GLN A 65 -12.32 0.74 0.56
N LEU A 66 -11.25 0.15 1.08
CA LEU A 66 -11.21 -1.28 1.33
C LEU A 66 -12.24 -1.69 2.38
N LYS A 67 -12.37 -0.90 3.45
CA LYS A 67 -13.36 -1.16 4.48
C LYS A 67 -14.77 -1.09 3.89
N LYS A 68 -15.03 -0.08 3.07
CA LYS A 68 -16.33 0.10 2.46
C LYS A 68 -16.66 -1.06 1.52
N ALA A 69 -15.68 -1.51 0.74
CA ALA A 69 -15.88 -2.65 -0.13
C ALA A 69 -16.22 -3.91 0.64
N ASN A 70 -15.52 -4.14 1.76
CA ASN A 70 -15.79 -5.28 2.61
C ASN A 70 -17.19 -5.22 3.21
N GLU A 71 -17.64 -4.04 3.59
CA GLU A 71 -18.99 -3.87 4.12
C GLU A 71 -20.03 -4.23 3.07
N ILE A 72 -19.80 -3.84 1.83
CA ILE A 72 -20.73 -4.14 0.75
C ILE A 72 -20.72 -5.63 0.43
N ILE A 73 -19.54 -6.22 0.31
CA ILE A 73 -19.41 -7.61 -0.14
C ILE A 73 -19.89 -8.58 0.94
N TYR A 74 -19.55 -8.31 2.19
CA TYR A 74 -19.81 -9.25 3.27
C TYR A 74 -20.97 -8.85 4.18
N GLY A 75 -21.65 -7.77 3.85
CA GLY A 75 -22.77 -7.32 4.68
C GLY A 75 -22.35 -6.91 6.06
N MET A 76 -21.21 -6.27 6.18
CA MET A 76 -20.60 -5.97 7.46
C MET A 76 -21.30 -4.88 8.24
N GLY A 77 -22.37 -4.35 7.71
CA GLY A 77 -23.12 -3.35 8.45
C GLY A 77 -23.74 -3.88 9.71
N GLU A 78 -23.69 -5.18 9.87
CA GLU A 78 -24.26 -5.73 11.09
C GLU A 78 -23.20 -6.03 12.09
#